data_9d30e0db08b097f2360e0e3c5e27c25d
#
_entry.id   9d30e0db08b097f2360e0e3c5e27c25d
#
_cell.length_a   1.000
_cell.length_b   1.000
_cell.length_c   1.000
_cell.angle_alpha   90.00
_cell.angle_beta   90.00
_cell.angle_gamma   90.00
#
_symmetry.space_group_name_H-M   'P 1'
#
loop_
_entity.id
_entity.type
_entity.pdbx_description
1 polymer ?
#
loop_
_entity_poly.entity_id
_entity_poly.type
_entity_poly.pdbx_seq_one_letter_code
_entity_poly.pdbx_strand_id
1 'polypeptide(L)'
;EVKAAAKAGNFNIDACQIIDPENYEGIDAMVAEMVKLRKGKMTDEQVRAALSKSNYFGTMLVKMGGADCLLGGATYSTADTVRPALQLIKTKPGNNIVSSCFILVRGDEKIAMGDCAINIDPSEDDLVEIAIESAKTAKIFGIDPKVAMLSYSTLGSGKGPSVTKVANATKKIKEAAPELAVEGEIQFDASVSPEVAEVKCPGSPVAGQANTFIFPDINAANIGYKIASRLGGYTAVGPVLQGLNAPINDLSRGCNAEEVYSMSIVTAALSVPEEETVDEEGLEAVVRAVVETMIAAKKLNK
;
A
#
# COMPACT_ATOMS: atom_id res chain seq x y z
N GLU A 1 0.89 29.29 8.98
CA GLU A 1 1.79 28.80 7.91
C GLU A 1 1.02 28.37 6.68
N VAL A 2 0.05 27.38 6.78
CA VAL A 2 -0.71 26.82 5.63
C VAL A 2 -1.41 27.92 4.82
N LYS A 3 -2.18 28.82 5.46
CA LYS A 3 -2.85 29.92 4.78
C LYS A 3 -1.88 30.89 4.07
N ALA A 4 -0.71 31.13 4.66
CA ALA A 4 0.32 31.97 4.04
C ALA A 4 0.93 31.30 2.80
N ALA A 5 1.22 30.01 2.86
CA ALA A 5 1.72 29.24 1.74
C ALA A 5 0.69 29.15 0.60
N ALA A 6 -0.58 28.89 0.93
CA ALA A 6 -1.66 28.86 -0.06
C ALA A 6 -1.81 30.21 -0.77
N LYS A 7 -1.77 31.33 -0.01
CA LYS A 7 -1.82 32.69 -0.58
C LYS A 7 -0.62 32.95 -1.51
N ALA A 8 0.58 32.58 -1.08
CA ALA A 8 1.79 32.75 -1.89
C ALA A 8 1.77 31.94 -3.18
N GLY A 9 1.23 30.73 -3.15
CA GLY A 9 1.07 29.84 -4.30
C GLY A 9 -0.20 30.08 -5.14
N ASN A 10 -1.06 31.02 -4.72
CA ASN A 10 -2.38 31.29 -5.32
C ASN A 10 -3.27 30.03 -5.35
N PHE A 11 -3.22 29.19 -4.31
CA PHE A 11 -4.05 28.00 -4.16
C PHE A 11 -5.33 28.31 -3.40
N ASN A 12 -6.47 27.83 -3.92
CA ASN A 12 -7.74 27.86 -3.19
C ASN A 12 -7.80 26.72 -2.18
N ILE A 13 -7.94 27.07 -0.91
CA ILE A 13 -8.10 26.15 0.21
C ILE A 13 -9.39 26.39 1.01
N ASP A 14 -10.38 27.08 0.44
CA ASP A 14 -11.61 27.44 1.13
C ASP A 14 -12.44 26.23 1.55
N ALA A 15 -12.35 25.13 0.82
CA ALA A 15 -12.97 23.85 1.17
C ALA A 15 -12.18 23.03 2.20
N CYS A 16 -10.98 23.48 2.58
CA CYS A 16 -10.14 22.74 3.51
C CYS A 16 -10.34 23.19 4.95
N GLN A 17 -10.62 22.25 5.84
CA GLN A 17 -10.59 22.50 7.29
C GLN A 17 -9.11 22.43 7.75
N ILE A 18 -8.65 23.48 8.40
CA ILE A 18 -7.31 23.54 8.99
C ILE A 18 -7.46 23.36 10.50
N ILE A 19 -6.90 22.27 11.03
CA ILE A 19 -6.96 21.93 12.46
C ILE A 19 -5.56 22.11 13.06
N ASP A 20 -5.51 22.83 14.16
CA ASP A 20 -4.33 22.96 15.00
C ASP A 20 -4.43 22.00 16.19
N PRO A 21 -3.57 20.98 16.31
CA PRO A 21 -3.62 20.03 17.42
C PRO A 21 -3.51 20.66 18.82
N GLU A 22 -2.76 21.78 18.92
CA GLU A 22 -2.57 22.49 20.20
C GLU A 22 -3.83 23.26 20.67
N ASN A 23 -4.71 23.61 19.73
CA ASN A 23 -5.93 24.38 19.98
C ASN A 23 -7.21 23.62 19.60
N TYR A 24 -7.17 22.28 19.57
CA TYR A 24 -8.31 21.45 19.20
C TYR A 24 -9.28 21.28 20.38
N GLU A 25 -10.54 21.74 20.23
CA GLU A 25 -11.55 21.68 21.28
C GLU A 25 -11.88 20.25 21.76
N GLY A 26 -11.75 19.23 20.88
CA GLY A 26 -12.01 17.83 21.19
C GLY A 26 -10.83 17.10 21.86
N ILE A 27 -9.77 17.79 22.26
CA ILE A 27 -8.51 17.14 22.72
C ILE A 27 -8.72 16.25 23.95
N ASP A 28 -9.55 16.65 24.92
CA ASP A 28 -9.76 15.87 26.14
C ASP A 28 -10.51 14.55 25.86
N ALA A 29 -11.48 14.57 24.95
CA ALA A 29 -12.16 13.34 24.50
C ALA A 29 -11.19 12.42 23.74
N MET A 30 -10.31 12.99 22.92
CA MET A 30 -9.29 12.25 22.17
C MET A 30 -8.27 11.62 23.12
N VAL A 31 -7.83 12.33 24.16
CA VAL A 31 -6.96 11.80 25.21
C VAL A 31 -7.61 10.62 25.93
N ALA A 32 -8.84 10.79 26.41
CA ALA A 32 -9.57 9.76 27.14
C ALA A 32 -9.73 8.47 26.30
N GLU A 33 -10.09 8.59 25.02
CA GLU A 33 -10.23 7.43 24.13
C GLU A 33 -8.85 6.79 23.83
N MET A 34 -7.80 7.56 23.61
CA MET A 34 -6.49 7.03 23.34
C MET A 34 -5.91 6.29 24.57
N VAL A 35 -6.07 6.81 25.79
CA VAL A 35 -5.69 6.12 27.04
C VAL A 35 -6.37 4.75 27.14
N LYS A 36 -7.68 4.70 26.87
CA LYS A 36 -8.46 3.46 26.85
C LYS A 36 -7.93 2.46 25.80
N LEU A 37 -7.67 2.94 24.57
CA LEU A 37 -7.13 2.11 23.49
C LEU A 37 -5.74 1.55 23.83
N ARG A 38 -4.92 2.30 24.56
CA ARG A 38 -3.57 1.90 24.97
C ARG A 38 -3.56 0.96 26.19
N LYS A 39 -4.71 0.72 26.85
CA LYS A 39 -4.86 -0.26 27.92
C LYS A 39 -3.79 -0.13 29.02
N GLY A 40 -3.54 1.08 29.51
CA GLY A 40 -2.54 1.36 30.56
C GLY A 40 -1.09 1.41 30.11
N LYS A 41 -0.79 1.27 28.81
CA LYS A 41 0.58 1.37 28.28
C LYS A 41 1.06 2.81 28.12
N MET A 42 0.18 3.80 28.29
CA MET A 42 0.48 5.23 28.25
C MET A 42 -0.34 5.97 29.30
N THR A 43 0.30 6.94 29.99
CA THR A 43 -0.40 7.85 30.89
C THR A 43 -1.09 8.97 30.10
N ASP A 44 -2.01 9.70 30.74
CA ASP A 44 -2.65 10.89 30.17
C ASP A 44 -1.63 11.89 29.62
N GLU A 45 -0.59 12.16 30.40
CA GLU A 45 0.48 13.09 30.01
C GLU A 45 1.23 12.60 28.76
N GLN A 46 1.57 11.31 28.71
CA GLN A 46 2.22 10.72 27.54
C GLN A 46 1.32 10.73 26.31
N VAL A 47 0.02 10.55 26.48
CA VAL A 47 -0.96 10.62 25.40
C VAL A 47 -1.06 12.06 24.88
N ARG A 48 -1.15 13.08 25.75
CA ARG A 48 -1.16 14.49 25.35
C ARG A 48 0.10 14.86 24.56
N ALA A 49 1.27 14.42 25.03
CA ALA A 49 2.53 14.63 24.34
C ALA A 49 2.60 13.88 22.99
N ALA A 50 1.93 12.75 22.83
CA ALA A 50 1.82 12.08 21.55
C ALA A 50 0.88 12.82 20.60
N LEU A 51 -0.28 13.28 21.08
CA LEU A 51 -1.29 13.99 20.30
C LEU A 51 -0.86 15.39 19.83
N SER A 52 0.20 15.98 20.40
CA SER A 52 0.80 17.19 19.84
C SER A 52 1.52 16.93 18.49
N LYS A 53 1.75 15.64 18.14
CA LYS A 53 2.35 15.25 16.87
C LYS A 53 1.27 14.96 15.85
N SER A 54 1.39 15.53 14.65
CA SER A 54 0.41 15.41 13.56
C SER A 54 0.06 13.98 13.18
N ASN A 55 1.02 13.03 13.24
CA ASN A 55 0.80 11.63 12.92
C ASN A 55 -0.14 10.93 13.93
N TYR A 56 0.06 11.14 15.23
CA TYR A 56 -0.84 10.59 16.26
C TYR A 56 -2.20 11.29 16.25
N PHE A 57 -2.21 12.61 16.12
CA PHE A 57 -3.42 13.41 16.06
C PHE A 57 -4.30 13.00 14.87
N GLY A 58 -3.73 12.97 13.66
CA GLY A 58 -4.46 12.56 12.45
C GLY A 58 -4.98 11.11 12.54
N THR A 59 -4.17 10.19 13.09
CA THR A 59 -4.62 8.81 13.31
C THR A 59 -5.79 8.74 14.29
N MET A 60 -5.80 9.57 15.34
CA MET A 60 -6.92 9.62 16.28
C MET A 60 -8.17 10.29 15.68
N LEU A 61 -8.02 11.26 14.78
CA LEU A 61 -9.16 11.80 14.03
C LEU A 61 -9.85 10.68 13.23
N VAL A 62 -9.08 9.88 12.50
CA VAL A 62 -9.62 8.72 11.77
C VAL A 62 -10.26 7.72 12.75
N LYS A 63 -9.60 7.40 13.85
CA LYS A 63 -10.09 6.44 14.84
C LYS A 63 -11.42 6.84 15.46
N MET A 64 -11.66 8.14 15.63
CA MET A 64 -12.88 8.70 16.22
C MET A 64 -13.94 9.09 15.19
N GLY A 65 -13.73 8.82 13.91
CA GLY A 65 -14.67 9.13 12.83
C GLY A 65 -14.72 10.62 12.45
N GLY A 66 -13.69 11.39 12.82
CA GLY A 66 -13.52 12.77 12.38
C GLY A 66 -12.87 12.91 11.00
N ALA A 67 -12.38 11.80 10.46
CA ALA A 67 -11.86 11.68 9.09
C ALA A 67 -11.99 10.21 8.64
N ASP A 68 -12.14 9.98 7.35
CA ASP A 68 -12.30 8.64 6.76
C ASP A 68 -10.96 7.94 6.51
N CYS A 69 -9.92 8.71 6.25
CA CYS A 69 -8.58 8.21 5.94
C CYS A 69 -7.50 9.20 6.39
N LEU A 70 -6.23 8.75 6.33
CA LEU A 70 -5.07 9.61 6.62
C LEU A 70 -3.97 9.39 5.58
N LEU A 71 -3.49 10.49 5.01
CA LEU A 71 -2.22 10.52 4.28
C LEU A 71 -1.18 11.26 5.13
N GLY A 72 -0.17 10.54 5.60
CA GLY A 72 0.90 11.06 6.42
C GLY A 72 2.27 10.99 5.73
N GLY A 73 3.34 11.16 6.49
CA GLY A 73 4.71 11.11 5.95
C GLY A 73 5.23 12.46 5.47
N ALA A 74 6.05 12.45 4.41
CA ALA A 74 6.74 13.60 3.83
C ALA A 74 7.78 14.28 4.76
N THR A 75 7.47 14.51 6.03
CA THR A 75 8.33 15.19 7.00
C THR A 75 8.88 14.30 8.11
N TYR A 76 8.40 13.07 8.21
CA TYR A 76 8.82 12.08 9.19
C TYR A 76 8.96 10.67 8.54
N SER A 77 9.43 9.69 9.32
CA SER A 77 9.71 8.35 8.80
C SER A 77 8.43 7.52 8.60
N THR A 78 8.47 6.53 7.70
CA THR A 78 7.40 5.52 7.53
C THR A 78 7.05 4.86 8.87
N ALA A 79 8.03 4.59 9.74
CA ALA A 79 7.77 4.05 11.06
C ALA A 79 6.92 4.98 11.95
N ASP A 80 7.00 6.28 11.75
CA ASP A 80 6.21 7.27 12.49
C ASP A 80 4.77 7.36 11.99
N THR A 81 4.50 6.98 10.73
CA THR A 81 3.13 6.76 10.22
C THR A 81 2.57 5.42 10.67
N VAL A 82 3.33 4.35 10.50
CA VAL A 82 2.86 2.98 10.75
C VAL A 82 2.63 2.70 12.24
N ARG A 83 3.47 3.25 13.13
CA ARG A 83 3.36 3.01 14.58
C ARG A 83 2.01 3.45 15.17
N PRO A 84 1.52 4.69 15.01
CA PRO A 84 0.20 5.07 15.48
C PRO A 84 -0.92 4.29 14.77
N ALA A 85 -0.80 3.98 13.48
CA ALA A 85 -1.76 3.16 12.76
C ALA A 85 -1.93 1.78 13.41
N LEU A 86 -0.83 1.05 13.67
CA LEU A 86 -0.86 -0.24 14.34
C LEU A 86 -1.38 -0.14 15.79
N GLN A 87 -1.07 0.93 16.49
CA GLN A 87 -1.45 1.12 17.89
C GLN A 87 -2.93 1.45 18.08
N LEU A 88 -3.53 2.20 17.17
CA LEU A 88 -4.83 2.84 17.35
C LEU A 88 -5.89 2.33 16.36
N ILE A 89 -5.54 2.19 15.09
CA ILE A 89 -6.43 1.67 14.04
C ILE A 89 -6.44 0.14 14.07
N LYS A 90 -5.24 -0.48 14.16
CA LYS A 90 -5.00 -1.93 14.12
C LYS A 90 -5.33 -2.52 12.74
N THR A 91 -5.12 -3.84 12.63
CA THR A 91 -5.51 -4.60 11.45
C THR A 91 -7.03 -4.77 11.39
N LYS A 92 -7.56 -4.87 10.18
CA LYS A 92 -8.97 -5.22 9.95
C LYS A 92 -9.25 -6.67 10.36
N PRO A 93 -10.51 -7.02 10.65
CA PRO A 93 -10.89 -8.40 10.95
C PRO A 93 -10.41 -9.36 9.84
N GLY A 94 -9.77 -10.46 10.23
CA GLY A 94 -9.21 -11.45 9.32
C GLY A 94 -7.77 -11.21 8.90
N ASN A 95 -7.19 -10.04 9.18
CA ASN A 95 -5.77 -9.75 8.94
C ASN A 95 -4.96 -9.75 10.24
N ASN A 96 -3.78 -10.34 10.20
CA ASN A 96 -2.84 -10.37 11.34
C ASN A 96 -1.72 -9.35 11.18
N ILE A 97 -1.40 -8.97 9.94
CA ILE A 97 -0.31 -8.06 9.60
C ILE A 97 -0.78 -6.84 8.81
N VAL A 98 0.07 -5.83 8.80
CA VAL A 98 0.04 -4.73 7.83
C VAL A 98 1.13 -4.99 6.80
N SER A 99 0.82 -4.82 5.54
CA SER A 99 1.76 -4.96 4.44
C SER A 99 1.73 -3.74 3.53
N SER A 100 2.51 -3.76 2.46
CA SER A 100 2.55 -2.67 1.49
C SER A 100 2.54 -3.19 0.06
N CYS A 101 1.96 -2.40 -0.84
CA CYS A 101 2.01 -2.64 -2.27
C CYS A 101 2.44 -1.36 -3.00
N PHE A 102 3.31 -1.51 -3.99
CA PHE A 102 3.56 -0.47 -4.99
C PHE A 102 2.86 -0.83 -6.29
N ILE A 103 2.18 0.15 -6.86
CA ILE A 103 1.69 0.06 -8.24
C ILE A 103 2.70 0.76 -9.14
N LEU A 104 3.22 0.05 -10.12
CA LEU A 104 4.19 0.56 -11.07
C LEU A 104 3.49 0.75 -12.42
N VAL A 105 3.63 1.95 -12.98
CA VAL A 105 2.94 2.35 -14.21
C VAL A 105 3.95 2.78 -15.27
N ARG A 106 3.78 2.26 -16.49
CA ARG A 106 4.58 2.63 -17.68
C ARG A 106 3.70 2.64 -18.93
N GLY A 107 3.29 3.83 -19.38
CA GLY A 107 2.25 3.94 -20.43
C GLY A 107 0.94 3.35 -19.92
N ASP A 108 0.38 2.41 -20.65
CA ASP A 108 -0.86 1.69 -20.28
C ASP A 108 -0.59 0.46 -19.41
N GLU A 109 0.67 0.07 -19.26
CA GLU A 109 1.06 -1.07 -18.45
C GLU A 109 1.04 -0.72 -16.96
N LYS A 110 0.35 -1.53 -16.18
CA LYS A 110 0.26 -1.44 -14.72
C LYS A 110 0.63 -2.78 -14.10
N ILE A 111 1.50 -2.76 -13.11
CA ILE A 111 1.87 -3.95 -12.34
C ILE A 111 1.85 -3.63 -10.84
N ALA A 112 1.58 -4.65 -10.02
CA ALA A 112 1.60 -4.56 -8.56
C ALA A 112 2.78 -5.33 -7.98
N MET A 113 3.46 -4.77 -6.97
CA MET A 113 4.60 -5.40 -6.28
C MET A 113 4.44 -5.30 -4.75
N GLY A 114 4.40 -6.42 -4.06
CA GLY A 114 4.24 -6.52 -2.59
C GLY A 114 5.13 -7.63 -1.98
N ASP A 115 5.49 -7.55 -0.70
CA ASP A 115 5.57 -6.38 0.17
C ASP A 115 6.93 -5.70 0.01
N CYS A 116 6.93 -4.41 -0.26
CA CYS A 116 8.18 -3.70 -0.59
C CYS A 116 8.72 -2.81 0.53
N ALA A 117 7.98 -2.63 1.66
CA ALA A 117 8.34 -1.60 2.63
C ALA A 117 8.10 -1.96 4.12
N ILE A 118 7.36 -3.01 4.47
CA ILE A 118 6.92 -3.27 5.84
C ILE A 118 7.50 -4.56 6.43
N ASN A 119 7.23 -5.73 5.81
CA ASN A 119 7.60 -7.01 6.39
C ASN A 119 8.99 -7.46 5.91
N ILE A 120 9.96 -7.52 6.84
CA ILE A 120 11.37 -7.77 6.51
C ILE A 120 11.56 -9.20 6.00
N ASP A 121 11.08 -10.18 6.74
CA ASP A 121 11.13 -11.62 6.39
C ASP A 121 9.76 -12.24 6.74
N PRO A 122 8.79 -12.12 5.83
CA PRO A 122 7.44 -12.62 6.06
C PRO A 122 7.44 -14.15 6.17
N SER A 123 6.63 -14.67 7.09
CA SER A 123 6.34 -16.10 7.22
C SER A 123 5.50 -16.60 6.02
N GLU A 124 5.23 -17.90 5.98
CA GLU A 124 4.31 -18.49 4.99
C GLU A 124 2.92 -17.86 5.07
N ASP A 125 2.39 -17.69 6.29
CA ASP A 125 1.06 -17.12 6.51
C ASP A 125 1.02 -15.62 6.22
N ASP A 126 2.10 -14.89 6.52
CA ASP A 126 2.24 -13.48 6.13
C ASP A 126 2.24 -13.33 4.60
N LEU A 127 2.94 -14.20 3.87
CA LEU A 127 2.94 -14.18 2.41
C LEU A 127 1.55 -14.44 1.81
N VAL A 128 0.72 -15.27 2.47
CA VAL A 128 -0.67 -15.47 2.07
C VAL A 128 -1.46 -14.16 2.19
N GLU A 129 -1.38 -13.49 3.34
CA GLU A 129 -2.07 -12.21 3.54
C GLU A 129 -1.55 -11.14 2.57
N ILE A 130 -0.23 -11.03 2.38
CA ILE A 130 0.39 -10.08 1.44
C ILE A 130 -0.16 -10.30 0.02
N ALA A 131 -0.24 -11.55 -0.43
CA ALA A 131 -0.71 -11.87 -1.78
C ALA A 131 -2.17 -11.49 -1.99
N ILE A 132 -3.05 -11.86 -1.05
CA ILE A 132 -4.49 -11.59 -1.12
C ILE A 132 -4.74 -10.08 -1.06
N GLU A 133 -4.10 -9.36 -0.14
CA GLU A 133 -4.26 -7.92 -0.02
C GLU A 133 -3.66 -7.15 -1.21
N SER A 134 -2.52 -7.62 -1.76
CA SER A 134 -1.94 -7.02 -2.97
C SER A 134 -2.82 -7.24 -4.20
N ALA A 135 -3.49 -8.38 -4.30
CA ALA A 135 -4.46 -8.63 -5.37
C ALA A 135 -5.69 -7.71 -5.25
N LYS A 136 -6.20 -7.46 -4.03
CA LYS A 136 -7.27 -6.47 -3.80
C LYS A 136 -6.82 -5.06 -4.17
N THR A 137 -5.62 -4.66 -3.74
CA THR A 137 -5.06 -3.36 -4.12
C THR A 137 -4.90 -3.24 -5.64
N ALA A 138 -4.41 -4.28 -6.32
CA ALA A 138 -4.27 -4.30 -7.77
C ALA A 138 -5.63 -4.05 -8.48
N LYS A 139 -6.72 -4.68 -8.02
CA LYS A 139 -8.07 -4.47 -8.55
C LYS A 139 -8.52 -3.02 -8.44
N ILE A 140 -8.26 -2.33 -7.32
CA ILE A 140 -8.58 -0.91 -7.14
C ILE A 140 -7.92 -0.05 -8.23
N PHE A 141 -6.75 -0.45 -8.72
CA PHE A 141 -6.03 0.23 -9.79
C PHE A 141 -6.39 -0.29 -11.21
N GLY A 142 -7.47 -1.06 -11.34
CA GLY A 142 -7.93 -1.60 -12.63
C GLY A 142 -6.99 -2.69 -13.19
N ILE A 143 -6.31 -3.42 -12.32
CA ILE A 143 -5.49 -4.58 -12.69
C ILE A 143 -6.30 -5.84 -12.39
N ASP A 144 -6.53 -6.71 -13.39
CA ASP A 144 -7.01 -8.07 -13.16
C ASP A 144 -5.83 -8.92 -12.64
N PRO A 145 -5.77 -9.27 -11.33
CA PRO A 145 -4.54 -9.76 -10.73
C PRO A 145 -4.22 -11.19 -11.15
N LYS A 146 -3.06 -11.36 -11.78
CA LYS A 146 -2.39 -12.63 -12.04
C LYS A 146 -1.14 -12.68 -11.17
N VAL A 147 -1.26 -13.39 -10.04
CA VAL A 147 -0.29 -13.32 -8.95
C VAL A 147 0.84 -14.31 -9.14
N ALA A 148 2.06 -13.82 -9.23
CA ALA A 148 3.29 -14.63 -9.22
C ALA A 148 3.94 -14.58 -7.83
N MET A 149 4.04 -15.74 -7.17
CA MET A 149 4.79 -15.91 -5.92
C MET A 149 6.26 -16.17 -6.27
N LEU A 150 7.07 -15.12 -6.15
CA LEU A 150 8.42 -15.08 -6.71
C LEU A 150 9.46 -15.85 -5.89
N SER A 151 10.34 -16.51 -6.60
CA SER A 151 11.48 -17.24 -6.07
C SER A 151 12.61 -17.29 -7.12
N TYR A 152 13.80 -17.73 -6.73
CA TYR A 152 14.84 -18.15 -7.67
C TYR A 152 14.56 -19.55 -8.25
N SER A 153 13.52 -20.24 -7.80
CA SER A 153 13.08 -21.57 -8.23
C SER A 153 11.76 -21.46 -9.00
N THR A 154 11.53 -22.39 -9.90
CA THR A 154 10.24 -22.58 -10.59
C THR A 154 9.80 -24.02 -10.41
N LEU A 155 8.67 -24.24 -9.71
CA LEU A 155 8.01 -25.55 -9.52
C LEU A 155 8.98 -26.68 -9.12
N GLY A 156 9.82 -26.41 -8.11
CA GLY A 156 10.78 -27.39 -7.56
C GLY A 156 12.12 -27.47 -8.28
N SER A 157 12.44 -26.57 -9.22
CA SER A 157 13.76 -26.53 -9.88
C SER A 157 14.92 -26.22 -8.94
N GLY A 158 14.66 -25.50 -7.84
CA GLY A 158 15.58 -25.20 -6.76
C GLY A 158 15.15 -25.83 -5.44
N LYS A 159 16.05 -25.82 -4.45
CA LYS A 159 15.78 -26.34 -3.08
C LYS A 159 16.31 -25.36 -2.04
N GLY A 160 15.56 -25.18 -0.97
CA GLY A 160 15.97 -24.34 0.16
C GLY A 160 14.79 -23.84 0.98
N PRO A 161 15.03 -23.30 2.19
CA PRO A 161 13.97 -22.83 3.08
C PRO A 161 13.09 -21.74 2.44
N SER A 162 13.69 -20.81 1.69
CA SER A 162 12.95 -19.76 0.99
C SER A 162 12.04 -20.32 -0.12
N VAL A 163 12.51 -21.33 -0.88
CA VAL A 163 11.70 -22.01 -1.91
C VAL A 163 10.51 -22.70 -1.25
N THR A 164 10.75 -23.49 -0.21
CA THR A 164 9.71 -24.20 0.54
C THR A 164 8.67 -23.22 1.11
N LYS A 165 9.11 -22.10 1.70
CA LYS A 165 8.25 -21.05 2.21
C LYS A 165 7.29 -20.53 1.14
N VAL A 166 7.80 -20.17 -0.04
CA VAL A 166 6.98 -19.62 -1.12
C VAL A 166 6.04 -20.66 -1.71
N ALA A 167 6.52 -21.90 -1.92
CA ALA A 167 5.68 -23.00 -2.41
C ALA A 167 4.51 -23.32 -1.47
N ASN A 168 4.78 -23.39 -0.16
CA ASN A 168 3.75 -23.61 0.85
C ASN A 168 2.74 -22.46 0.91
N ALA A 169 3.21 -21.21 0.87
CA ALA A 169 2.35 -20.04 0.81
C ALA A 169 1.44 -20.08 -0.42
N THR A 170 1.97 -20.42 -1.59
CA THR A 170 1.18 -20.55 -2.83
C THR A 170 0.06 -21.57 -2.68
N LYS A 171 0.36 -22.73 -2.08
CA LYS A 171 -0.64 -23.75 -1.83
C LYS A 171 -1.75 -23.23 -0.90
N LYS A 172 -1.39 -22.57 0.19
CA LYS A 172 -2.34 -21.98 1.14
C LYS A 172 -3.21 -20.90 0.48
N ILE A 173 -2.65 -20.09 -0.44
CA ILE A 173 -3.43 -19.09 -1.19
C ILE A 173 -4.47 -19.77 -2.07
N LYS A 174 -4.09 -20.82 -2.81
CA LYS A 174 -5.03 -21.59 -3.65
C LYS A 174 -6.18 -22.22 -2.85
N GLU A 175 -5.94 -22.55 -1.57
CA GLU A 175 -6.97 -23.06 -0.64
C GLU A 175 -7.85 -21.93 -0.07
N ALA A 176 -7.25 -20.77 0.29
CA ALA A 176 -7.94 -19.66 0.96
C ALA A 176 -8.70 -18.74 -0.02
N ALA A 177 -8.23 -18.61 -1.25
CA ALA A 177 -8.78 -17.74 -2.30
C ALA A 177 -8.77 -18.48 -3.65
N PRO A 178 -9.60 -19.51 -3.84
CA PRO A 178 -9.58 -20.36 -5.03
C PRO A 178 -9.93 -19.62 -6.34
N GLU A 179 -10.57 -18.46 -6.23
CA GLU A 179 -10.88 -17.57 -7.35
C GLU A 179 -9.69 -16.75 -7.83
N LEU A 180 -8.62 -16.63 -7.01
CA LEU A 180 -7.44 -15.83 -7.34
C LEU A 180 -6.51 -16.63 -8.25
N ALA A 181 -6.21 -16.08 -9.42
CA ALA A 181 -5.21 -16.63 -10.31
C ALA A 181 -3.82 -16.46 -9.68
N VAL A 182 -3.25 -17.55 -9.15
CA VAL A 182 -1.94 -17.53 -8.48
C VAL A 182 -1.07 -18.70 -8.92
N GLU A 183 0.23 -18.44 -9.13
CA GLU A 183 1.24 -19.45 -9.44
C GLU A 183 2.52 -19.22 -8.65
N GLY A 184 3.16 -20.32 -8.26
CA GLY A 184 4.46 -20.29 -7.55
C GLY A 184 4.78 -21.62 -6.85
N GLU A 185 6.01 -21.75 -6.41
CA GLU A 185 7.06 -20.73 -6.53
C GLU A 185 7.51 -20.63 -8.01
N ILE A 186 7.75 -19.40 -8.47
CA ILE A 186 8.08 -19.13 -9.88
C ILE A 186 9.19 -18.07 -10.00
N GLN A 187 10.11 -18.27 -10.95
CA GLN A 187 11.11 -17.26 -11.30
C GLN A 187 10.49 -16.10 -12.05
N PHE A 188 11.07 -14.91 -11.91
CA PHE A 188 10.53 -13.70 -12.51
C PHE A 188 10.46 -13.79 -14.05
N ASP A 189 11.47 -14.33 -14.72
CA ASP A 189 11.48 -14.53 -16.17
C ASP A 189 10.33 -15.43 -16.64
N ALA A 190 10.08 -16.53 -15.95
CA ALA A 190 8.97 -17.43 -16.25
C ALA A 190 7.60 -16.81 -15.94
N SER A 191 7.53 -15.84 -15.02
CA SER A 191 6.29 -15.17 -14.70
C SER A 191 5.83 -14.17 -15.77
N VAL A 192 6.78 -13.57 -16.54
CA VAL A 192 6.48 -12.46 -17.49
C VAL A 192 6.75 -12.80 -18.96
N SER A 193 7.59 -13.81 -19.28
CA SER A 193 7.88 -14.21 -20.65
C SER A 193 7.09 -15.44 -21.05
N PRO A 194 6.18 -15.35 -22.06
CA PRO A 194 5.44 -16.51 -22.54
C PRO A 194 6.31 -17.66 -23.01
N GLU A 195 7.43 -17.38 -23.69
CA GLU A 195 8.36 -18.40 -24.18
C GLU A 195 9.02 -19.17 -23.04
N VAL A 196 9.39 -18.46 -21.96
CA VAL A 196 10.00 -19.09 -20.78
C VAL A 196 8.93 -19.88 -19.99
N ALA A 197 7.72 -19.34 -19.90
CA ALA A 197 6.58 -19.98 -19.24
C ALA A 197 6.22 -21.32 -19.90
N GLU A 198 6.19 -21.37 -21.22
CA GLU A 198 5.89 -22.60 -21.97
C GLU A 198 6.85 -23.75 -21.64
N VAL A 199 8.10 -23.42 -21.36
CA VAL A 199 9.13 -24.39 -20.99
C VAL A 199 9.12 -24.75 -19.51
N LYS A 200 9.01 -23.73 -18.63
CA LYS A 200 9.18 -23.91 -17.17
C LYS A 200 7.87 -24.17 -16.41
N CYS A 201 6.73 -23.68 -16.93
CA CYS A 201 5.42 -23.78 -16.31
C CYS A 201 4.32 -24.06 -17.34
N PRO A 202 4.38 -25.12 -18.13
CA PRO A 202 3.40 -25.38 -19.17
C PRO A 202 1.97 -25.50 -18.60
N GLY A 203 1.02 -24.78 -19.20
CA GLY A 203 -0.37 -24.79 -18.79
C GLY A 203 -0.75 -23.95 -17.56
N SER A 204 0.19 -23.19 -17.00
CA SER A 204 -0.13 -22.25 -15.93
C SER A 204 -0.98 -21.07 -16.44
N PRO A 205 -2.08 -20.71 -15.73
CA PRO A 205 -2.91 -19.55 -16.10
C PRO A 205 -2.26 -18.21 -15.76
N VAL A 206 -1.10 -18.20 -15.09
CA VAL A 206 -0.40 -17.00 -14.60
C VAL A 206 0.96 -16.82 -15.28
N ALA A 207 1.70 -17.90 -15.46
CA ALA A 207 3.03 -17.83 -16.05
C ALA A 207 3.03 -17.18 -17.44
N GLY A 208 4.01 -16.33 -17.71
CA GLY A 208 4.15 -15.59 -18.95
C GLY A 208 3.24 -14.35 -19.08
N GLN A 209 2.33 -14.11 -18.12
CA GLN A 209 1.39 -12.99 -18.14
C GLN A 209 1.08 -12.42 -16.75
N ALA A 210 1.94 -12.70 -15.77
CA ALA A 210 1.80 -12.15 -14.42
C ALA A 210 1.90 -10.63 -14.41
N ASN A 211 1.10 -10.00 -13.56
CA ASN A 211 1.05 -8.56 -13.38
C ASN A 211 1.04 -8.14 -11.90
N THR A 212 1.01 -9.12 -11.00
CA THR A 212 1.05 -8.92 -9.55
C THR A 212 2.14 -9.82 -8.98
N PHE A 213 3.18 -9.24 -8.38
CA PHE A 213 4.40 -9.92 -7.99
C PHE A 213 4.58 -9.87 -6.48
N ILE A 214 4.62 -11.04 -5.84
CA ILE A 214 4.86 -11.19 -4.40
C ILE A 214 6.26 -11.75 -4.17
N PHE A 215 7.04 -10.99 -3.42
CA PHE A 215 8.45 -11.30 -3.18
C PHE A 215 8.64 -12.08 -1.89
N PRO A 216 9.69 -12.94 -1.81
CA PRO A 216 9.94 -13.79 -0.65
C PRO A 216 10.38 -13.01 0.62
N ASP A 217 10.94 -11.83 0.44
CA ASP A 217 11.44 -10.95 1.50
C ASP A 217 11.59 -9.50 1.02
N ILE A 218 11.79 -8.59 1.97
CA ILE A 218 11.87 -7.15 1.70
C ILE A 218 13.09 -6.75 0.84
N ASN A 219 14.20 -7.50 0.91
CA ASN A 219 15.39 -7.15 0.12
C ASN A 219 15.08 -7.35 -1.36
N ALA A 220 14.53 -8.51 -1.71
CA ALA A 220 14.13 -8.81 -3.08
C ALA A 220 13.09 -7.80 -3.59
N ALA A 221 12.06 -7.51 -2.80
CA ALA A 221 10.99 -6.59 -3.16
C ALA A 221 11.47 -5.15 -3.31
N ASN A 222 12.18 -4.62 -2.29
CA ASN A 222 12.63 -3.24 -2.27
C ASN A 222 13.66 -2.93 -3.37
N ILE A 223 14.56 -3.87 -3.64
CA ILE A 223 15.52 -3.77 -4.74
C ILE A 223 14.78 -3.88 -6.08
N GLY A 224 13.88 -4.88 -6.21
CA GLY A 224 13.14 -5.17 -7.45
C GLY A 224 12.31 -3.98 -7.93
N TYR A 225 11.46 -3.38 -7.08
CA TYR A 225 10.64 -2.25 -7.52
C TYR A 225 11.48 -1.02 -7.88
N LYS A 226 12.61 -0.79 -7.17
CA LYS A 226 13.51 0.33 -7.50
C LYS A 226 14.24 0.12 -8.82
N ILE A 227 14.65 -1.11 -9.14
CA ILE A 227 15.21 -1.44 -10.46
C ILE A 227 14.16 -1.20 -11.54
N ALA A 228 12.95 -1.71 -11.38
CA ALA A 228 11.86 -1.49 -12.31
C ALA A 228 11.58 0.01 -12.50
N SER A 229 11.53 0.78 -11.42
CA SER A 229 11.29 2.22 -11.47
C SER A 229 12.45 2.97 -12.14
N ARG A 230 13.70 2.75 -11.72
CA ARG A 230 14.84 3.56 -12.16
C ARG A 230 15.41 3.15 -13.51
N LEU A 231 15.48 1.85 -13.79
CA LEU A 231 16.01 1.30 -15.03
C LEU A 231 14.91 0.89 -16.01
N GLY A 232 13.79 0.35 -15.52
CA GLY A 232 12.65 -0.06 -16.33
C GLY A 232 11.73 1.07 -16.76
N GLY A 233 11.92 2.28 -16.23
CA GLY A 233 11.13 3.46 -16.62
C GLY A 233 9.72 3.52 -16.03
N TYR A 234 9.41 2.65 -15.05
CA TYR A 234 8.13 2.72 -14.37
C TYR A 234 8.05 3.89 -13.39
N THR A 235 6.88 4.49 -13.29
CA THR A 235 6.51 5.38 -12.19
C THR A 235 5.95 4.53 -11.07
N ALA A 236 6.53 4.62 -9.87
CA ALA A 236 6.05 3.90 -8.71
C ALA A 236 5.06 4.76 -7.92
N VAL A 237 3.87 4.23 -7.68
CA VAL A 237 2.79 4.81 -6.84
C VAL A 237 2.73 4.01 -5.55
N GLY A 238 2.93 4.66 -4.42
CA GLY A 238 2.95 3.97 -3.13
C GLY A 238 4.04 4.47 -2.18
N PRO A 239 4.27 3.76 -1.07
CA PRO A 239 3.61 2.50 -0.73
C PRO A 239 2.14 2.68 -0.33
N VAL A 240 1.27 1.84 -0.86
CA VAL A 240 -0.11 1.68 -0.38
C VAL A 240 -0.08 0.70 0.78
N LEU A 241 -0.48 1.15 1.97
CA LEU A 241 -0.54 0.28 3.15
C LEU A 241 -1.82 -0.57 3.12
N GLN A 242 -1.67 -1.84 3.45
CA GLN A 242 -2.71 -2.86 3.35
C GLN A 242 -2.98 -3.52 4.69
N GLY A 243 -4.19 -4.05 4.90
CA GLY A 243 -4.56 -4.80 6.09
C GLY A 243 -4.96 -3.95 7.31
N LEU A 244 -4.94 -2.61 7.22
CA LEU A 244 -5.41 -1.71 8.29
C LEU A 244 -6.94 -1.61 8.30
N ASN A 245 -7.53 -1.42 9.51
CA ASN A 245 -8.99 -1.26 9.68
C ASN A 245 -9.51 0.14 9.27
N ALA A 246 -8.66 1.01 8.77
CA ALA A 246 -8.98 2.24 8.05
C ALA A 246 -7.78 2.61 7.18
N PRO A 247 -7.98 3.28 6.03
CA PRO A 247 -6.89 3.64 5.14
C PRO A 247 -5.96 4.67 5.78
N ILE A 248 -4.71 4.28 5.96
CA ILE A 248 -3.63 5.18 6.36
C ILE A 248 -2.47 4.91 5.42
N ASN A 249 -2.02 5.93 4.70
CA ASN A 249 -0.90 5.82 3.78
C ASN A 249 0.24 6.76 4.17
N ASP A 250 1.43 6.43 3.68
CA ASP A 250 2.68 7.11 3.97
C ASP A 250 3.31 7.71 2.70
N LEU A 251 3.82 8.90 2.84
CA LEU A 251 4.58 9.59 1.80
C LEU A 251 6.08 9.53 2.12
N SER A 252 6.88 9.24 1.11
CA SER A 252 8.33 9.36 1.21
C SER A 252 8.74 10.79 1.60
N ARG A 253 9.80 10.93 2.39
CA ARG A 253 10.42 12.25 2.69
C ARG A 253 10.98 12.96 1.46
N GLY A 254 11.10 12.26 0.34
CA GLY A 254 11.52 12.85 -0.94
C GLY A 254 10.36 12.98 -1.94
N CYS A 255 9.11 12.93 -1.47
CA CYS A 255 7.94 13.07 -2.35
C CYS A 255 7.84 14.49 -2.94
N ASN A 256 7.28 14.56 -4.13
CA ASN A 256 6.93 15.80 -4.81
C ASN A 256 5.41 16.08 -4.70
N ALA A 257 4.97 17.22 -5.23
CA ALA A 257 3.56 17.62 -5.15
C ALA A 257 2.62 16.66 -5.91
N GLU A 258 3.07 16.10 -7.04
CA GLU A 258 2.28 15.15 -7.82
C GLU A 258 2.09 13.82 -7.06
N GLU A 259 3.12 13.36 -6.35
CA GLU A 259 3.02 12.16 -5.50
C GLU A 259 2.05 12.41 -4.33
N VAL A 260 2.08 13.59 -3.71
CA VAL A 260 1.11 13.96 -2.65
C VAL A 260 -0.32 13.96 -3.20
N TYR A 261 -0.53 14.60 -4.35
CA TYR A 261 -1.83 14.67 -5.02
C TYR A 261 -2.36 13.27 -5.34
N SER A 262 -1.55 12.44 -6.00
CA SER A 262 -1.91 11.09 -6.41
C SER A 262 -2.23 10.18 -5.21
N MET A 263 -1.37 10.22 -4.18
CA MET A 263 -1.59 9.43 -2.97
C MET A 263 -2.78 9.92 -2.14
N SER A 264 -3.13 11.21 -2.21
CA SER A 264 -4.36 11.71 -1.58
C SER A 264 -5.61 11.08 -2.20
N ILE A 265 -5.67 11.01 -3.54
CA ILE A 265 -6.79 10.40 -4.25
C ILE A 265 -6.84 8.88 -3.96
N VAL A 266 -5.71 8.19 -4.03
CA VAL A 266 -5.63 6.76 -3.73
C VAL A 266 -6.11 6.47 -2.31
N THR A 267 -5.65 7.28 -1.33
CA THR A 267 -6.02 7.07 0.07
C THR A 267 -7.51 7.31 0.30
N ALA A 268 -8.09 8.32 -0.35
CA ALA A 268 -9.52 8.58 -0.31
C ALA A 268 -10.34 7.46 -0.98
N ALA A 269 -9.89 6.96 -2.14
CA ALA A 269 -10.56 5.85 -2.82
C ALA A 269 -10.60 4.57 -1.98
N LEU A 270 -9.55 4.29 -1.19
CA LEU A 270 -9.50 3.16 -0.27
C LEU A 270 -10.50 3.28 0.91
N SER A 271 -11.04 4.45 1.20
CA SER A 271 -12.02 4.65 2.28
C SER A 271 -13.47 4.40 1.86
N VAL A 272 -13.72 4.23 0.56
CA VAL A 272 -15.05 3.88 0.05
C VAL A 272 -15.33 2.40 0.35
N PRO A 273 -16.45 2.06 1.02
CA PRO A 273 -16.83 0.68 1.28
C PRO A 273 -17.02 -0.12 -0.01
N GLU A 274 -16.62 -1.40 -0.01
CA GLU A 274 -16.79 -2.31 -1.18
C GLU A 274 -18.26 -2.44 -1.62
N GLU A 275 -19.23 -2.22 -0.71
CA GLU A 275 -20.68 -2.28 -0.99
C GLU A 275 -21.24 -1.00 -1.63
N GLU A 276 -20.54 0.12 -1.46
CA GLU A 276 -20.87 1.41 -2.09
C GLU A 276 -20.00 1.67 -3.32
N THR A 277 -19.62 0.65 -4.05
CA THR A 277 -18.78 0.82 -5.23
C THR A 277 -19.38 1.93 -6.09
N VAL A 278 -18.71 3.09 -6.12
CA VAL A 278 -18.66 3.93 -7.32
C VAL A 278 -18.54 2.91 -8.44
N ASP A 279 -19.45 2.90 -9.39
CA ASP A 279 -19.43 1.92 -10.47
C ASP A 279 -17.99 1.73 -10.95
N GLU A 280 -17.66 0.53 -11.41
CA GLU A 280 -16.28 0.21 -11.82
C GLU A 280 -15.70 1.32 -12.71
N GLU A 281 -16.54 1.98 -13.53
CA GLU A 281 -16.19 3.14 -14.36
C GLU A 281 -15.75 4.36 -13.54
N GLY A 282 -16.36 4.67 -12.40
CA GLY A 282 -16.01 5.83 -11.59
C GLY A 282 -14.69 5.65 -10.84
N LEU A 283 -14.43 4.46 -10.28
CA LEU A 283 -13.16 4.15 -9.63
C LEU A 283 -12.01 4.07 -10.65
N GLU A 284 -12.25 3.44 -11.82
CA GLU A 284 -11.32 3.46 -12.94
C GLU A 284 -11.04 4.87 -13.45
N ALA A 285 -12.06 5.74 -13.54
CA ALA A 285 -11.88 7.13 -13.96
C ALA A 285 -11.00 7.92 -13.00
N VAL A 286 -11.19 7.74 -11.68
CA VAL A 286 -10.37 8.37 -10.63
C VAL A 286 -8.92 7.89 -10.73
N VAL A 287 -8.71 6.57 -10.80
CA VAL A 287 -7.37 5.97 -10.92
C VAL A 287 -6.71 6.38 -12.24
N ARG A 288 -7.46 6.40 -13.33
CA ARG A 288 -6.98 6.87 -14.66
C ARG A 288 -6.53 8.32 -14.58
N ALA A 289 -7.31 9.21 -13.98
CA ALA A 289 -6.94 10.61 -13.79
C ALA A 289 -5.65 10.77 -12.96
N VAL A 290 -5.45 9.97 -11.91
CA VAL A 290 -4.22 9.94 -11.12
C VAL A 290 -3.03 9.53 -11.98
N VAL A 291 -3.16 8.41 -12.71
CA VAL A 291 -2.11 7.85 -13.57
C VAL A 291 -1.76 8.81 -14.71
N GLU A 292 -2.76 9.39 -15.39
CA GLU A 292 -2.57 10.35 -16.47
C GLU A 292 -1.88 11.63 -16.00
N THR A 293 -2.25 12.14 -14.82
CA THR A 293 -1.59 13.30 -14.20
C THR A 293 -0.12 13.03 -13.92
N MET A 294 0.20 11.85 -13.37
CA MET A 294 1.59 11.45 -13.09
C MET A 294 2.42 11.28 -14.40
N ILE A 295 1.82 10.74 -15.44
CA ILE A 295 2.47 10.59 -16.75
C ILE A 295 2.71 11.96 -17.41
N ALA A 296 1.74 12.88 -17.34
CA ALA A 296 1.85 14.23 -17.89
C ALA A 296 2.94 15.04 -17.19
N ALA A 297 3.01 14.99 -15.87
CA ALA A 297 4.04 15.67 -15.07
C ALA A 297 5.45 15.20 -15.44
N LYS A 298 5.63 13.91 -15.69
CA LYS A 298 6.93 13.34 -16.11
C LYS A 298 7.38 13.80 -17.51
N LYS A 299 6.44 14.21 -18.39
CA LYS A 299 6.74 14.75 -19.72
C LYS A 299 7.16 16.21 -19.67
N LEU A 300 6.72 16.97 -18.68
CA LEU A 300 7.07 18.38 -18.49
C LEU A 300 8.45 18.59 -17.83
N ASN A 301 8.96 17.56 -17.14
CA ASN A 301 10.26 17.57 -16.43
C ASN A 301 11.41 16.92 -17.26
N LYS A 302 11.21 16.64 -18.53
CA LYS A 302 12.22 16.26 -19.50
C LYS A 302 12.45 17.37 -20.51
#